data_765900ba9d20cbffc5a241ed990ca5f2
#
_entry.id   765900ba9d20cbffc5a241ed990ca5f2
#
_cell.length_a   1.000
_cell.length_b   1.000
_cell.length_c   1.000
_cell.angle_alpha   90.00
_cell.angle_beta   90.00
_cell.angle_gamma   90.00
#
_symmetry.space_group_name_H-M   'P 1'
#
loop_
_entity.id
_entity.type
_entity.pdbx_description
1 polymer ?
#
loop_
_entity_poly.entity_id
_entity_poly.type
_entity_poly.pdbx_seq_one_letter_code
_entity_poly.pdbx_strand_id
1 'polypeptide(L)'
;MAHITQELELYIPRLEDLWFYQQMTSDPETMAYNANWDVAYDGYHRDTGCIDHPDEVLADWYDSWVGKEPERFYAYVKRSSDSAWIGDVNFHYTPEKDWWDMGIVMYAPFRGKGYAVPALRLMLDHAFRDCGISRIHNDFAVARNEIAAWETHRKAGFQELGVENGFLHMMITREAYLEQCSRVD
;
A
#
# COMPACT_ATOMS: atom_id res chain seq x y z
N MET A 1 -8.62 12.26 26.86
CA MET A 1 -8.50 12.77 25.49
C MET A 1 -9.27 11.78 24.60
N ALA A 2 -10.33 12.25 23.95
CA ALA A 2 -11.11 11.40 23.06
C ALA A 2 -10.20 10.95 21.91
N HIS A 3 -9.96 9.63 21.75
CA HIS A 3 -9.41 9.09 20.53
C HIS A 3 -10.44 9.36 19.43
N ILE A 4 -10.20 10.40 18.64
CA ILE A 4 -10.91 10.56 17.38
C ILE A 4 -10.42 9.39 16.54
N THR A 5 -11.22 8.34 16.43
CA THR A 5 -11.06 7.31 15.41
C THR A 5 -11.20 8.05 14.08
N GLN A 6 -10.09 8.24 13.41
CA GLN A 6 -10.07 8.87 12.09
C GLN A 6 -10.73 7.86 11.16
N GLU A 7 -11.98 8.09 10.82
CA GLU A 7 -12.70 7.22 9.90
C GLU A 7 -12.08 7.34 8.51
N LEU A 8 -11.60 6.21 8.00
CA LEU A 8 -11.10 6.03 6.65
C LEU A 8 -12.01 5.06 5.91
N GLU A 9 -12.07 5.23 4.61
CA GLU A 9 -12.73 4.29 3.71
C GLU A 9 -11.84 4.00 2.50
N LEU A 10 -12.01 2.81 1.90
CA LEU A 10 -11.38 2.47 0.63
C LEU A 10 -12.26 2.98 -0.51
N TYR A 11 -11.65 3.64 -1.47
CA TYR A 11 -12.31 4.14 -2.66
C TYR A 11 -11.65 3.53 -3.89
N ILE A 12 -12.41 2.71 -4.64
CA ILE A 12 -11.96 2.17 -5.93
C ILE A 12 -12.00 3.31 -6.95
N PRO A 13 -10.84 3.74 -7.48
CA PRO A 13 -10.84 4.87 -8.40
C PRO A 13 -11.51 4.51 -9.73
N ARG A 14 -12.13 5.49 -10.36
CA ARG A 14 -12.49 5.45 -11.77
C ARG A 14 -11.32 5.96 -12.60
N LEU A 15 -11.31 5.72 -13.89
CA LEU A 15 -10.24 6.17 -14.79
C LEU A 15 -10.02 7.69 -14.67
N GLU A 16 -11.11 8.46 -14.57
CA GLU A 16 -11.06 9.92 -14.42
C GLU A 16 -10.48 10.41 -13.09
N ASP A 17 -10.36 9.54 -12.09
CA ASP A 17 -9.80 9.86 -10.76
C ASP A 17 -8.27 9.66 -10.71
N LEU A 18 -7.66 9.12 -11.76
CA LEU A 18 -6.22 8.81 -11.78
C LEU A 18 -5.30 10.03 -11.75
N TRP A 19 -5.84 11.23 -11.86
CA TRP A 19 -5.07 12.46 -11.63
C TRP A 19 -4.44 12.47 -10.21
N PHE A 20 -5.10 11.84 -9.22
CA PHE A 20 -4.53 11.74 -7.87
C PHE A 20 -3.35 10.76 -7.82
N TYR A 21 -3.43 9.64 -8.56
CA TYR A 21 -2.31 8.73 -8.74
C TYR A 21 -1.12 9.45 -9.39
N GLN A 22 -1.35 10.19 -10.48
CA GLN A 22 -0.30 10.99 -11.14
C GLN A 22 0.28 12.04 -10.16
N GLN A 23 -0.57 12.70 -9.38
CA GLN A 23 -0.13 13.68 -8.38
C GLN A 23 0.80 13.03 -7.34
N MET A 24 0.46 11.86 -6.83
CA MET A 24 1.31 11.15 -5.86
C MET A 24 2.63 10.70 -6.47
N THR A 25 2.58 10.10 -7.66
CA THR A 25 3.79 9.55 -8.32
C THR A 25 4.73 10.62 -8.86
N SER A 26 4.28 11.83 -9.11
CA SER A 26 5.10 12.98 -9.49
C SER A 26 5.56 13.85 -8.30
N ASP A 27 5.15 13.55 -7.09
CA ASP A 27 5.58 14.30 -5.90
C ASP A 27 6.85 13.69 -5.28
N PRO A 28 8.00 14.40 -5.32
CA PRO A 28 9.27 13.87 -4.81
C PRO A 28 9.25 13.52 -3.32
N GLU A 29 8.47 14.24 -2.51
CA GLU A 29 8.35 13.94 -1.09
C GLU A 29 7.59 12.62 -0.88
N THR A 30 6.52 12.41 -1.62
CA THR A 30 5.75 11.17 -1.60
C THR A 30 6.57 9.99 -2.12
N MET A 31 7.34 10.18 -3.19
CA MET A 31 8.07 9.11 -3.87
C MET A 31 9.50 8.89 -3.35
N ALA A 32 9.93 9.61 -2.33
CA ALA A 32 11.31 9.51 -1.78
C ALA A 32 11.72 8.06 -1.43
N TYR A 33 10.79 7.20 -1.02
CA TYR A 33 11.05 5.78 -0.76
C TYR A 33 11.48 5.01 -2.01
N ASN A 34 11.07 5.48 -3.19
CA ASN A 34 11.35 4.87 -4.49
C ASN A 34 12.62 5.42 -5.17
N ALA A 35 13.31 6.39 -4.54
CA ALA A 35 14.52 6.97 -5.12
C ALA A 35 15.71 6.01 -5.06
N ASN A 36 16.67 6.19 -5.99
CA ASN A 36 17.95 5.47 -6.05
C ASN A 36 17.87 3.96 -6.28
N TRP A 37 16.77 3.43 -6.80
CA TRP A 37 16.74 2.07 -7.31
C TRP A 37 17.47 1.97 -8.65
N ASP A 38 18.15 0.85 -8.87
CA ASP A 38 18.83 0.55 -10.14
C ASP A 38 17.85 -0.20 -11.07
N VAL A 39 16.85 0.52 -11.52
CA VAL A 39 15.81 0.04 -12.43
C VAL A 39 15.72 0.95 -13.64
N ALA A 40 15.42 0.37 -14.80
CA ALA A 40 15.28 1.08 -16.05
C ALA A 40 13.88 0.81 -16.60
N TYR A 41 12.94 1.73 -16.33
CA TYR A 41 11.65 1.75 -16.98
C TYR A 41 11.26 3.20 -17.33
N ASP A 42 10.45 3.34 -18.34
CA ASP A 42 10.05 4.65 -18.86
C ASP A 42 9.39 5.51 -17.80
N GLY A 43 9.78 6.79 -17.75
CA GLY A 43 9.22 7.76 -16.81
C GLY A 43 9.80 7.72 -15.39
N TYR A 44 10.70 6.79 -15.08
CA TYR A 44 11.31 6.73 -13.74
C TYR A 44 12.44 7.74 -13.55
N HIS A 45 12.35 8.55 -12.49
CA HIS A 45 13.35 9.52 -12.07
C HIS A 45 14.14 8.97 -10.89
N ARG A 46 15.36 8.52 -11.13
CA ARG A 46 16.19 7.83 -10.12
C ARG A 46 16.51 8.70 -8.88
N ASP A 47 16.70 9.99 -9.07
CA ASP A 47 17.08 10.94 -8.01
C ASP A 47 15.94 11.24 -7.04
N THR A 48 14.71 11.28 -7.54
CA THR A 48 13.52 11.62 -6.77
C THR A 48 12.63 10.41 -6.45
N GLY A 49 12.76 9.33 -7.22
CA GLY A 49 11.86 8.19 -7.18
C GLY A 49 10.53 8.42 -7.89
N CYS A 50 10.31 9.62 -8.44
CA CYS A 50 9.09 9.93 -9.17
C CYS A 50 8.95 9.06 -10.42
N ILE A 51 7.70 8.90 -10.84
CA ILE A 51 7.34 8.17 -12.04
C ILE A 51 6.36 9.02 -12.85
N ASP A 52 6.74 9.34 -14.09
CA ASP A 52 5.82 10.00 -15.03
C ASP A 52 4.84 8.98 -15.59
N HIS A 53 3.57 9.26 -15.40
CA HIS A 53 2.48 8.48 -16.00
C HIS A 53 1.71 9.37 -16.98
N PRO A 54 2.11 9.42 -18.26
CA PRO A 54 1.34 10.14 -19.26
C PRO A 54 -0.04 9.49 -19.46
N ASP A 55 -1.01 10.28 -19.88
CA ASP A 55 -2.41 9.85 -19.99
C ASP A 55 -2.58 8.61 -20.89
N GLU A 56 -1.70 8.44 -21.88
CA GLU A 56 -1.74 7.31 -22.82
C GLU A 56 -1.50 5.95 -22.13
N VAL A 57 -0.72 5.93 -21.02
CA VAL A 57 -0.44 4.69 -20.30
C VAL A 57 -1.37 4.45 -19.11
N LEU A 58 -2.09 5.49 -18.67
CA LEU A 58 -2.99 5.38 -17.51
C LEU A 58 -4.17 4.44 -17.75
N ALA A 59 -4.73 4.43 -18.96
CA ALA A 59 -5.82 3.52 -19.29
C ALA A 59 -5.40 2.06 -19.21
N ASP A 60 -4.23 1.71 -19.75
CA ASP A 60 -3.69 0.35 -19.70
C ASP A 60 -3.33 -0.05 -18.26
N TRP A 61 -2.77 0.90 -17.49
CA TRP A 61 -2.50 0.67 -16.07
C TRP A 61 -3.82 0.42 -15.30
N TYR A 62 -4.83 1.26 -15.50
CA TYR A 62 -6.15 1.11 -14.89
C TYR A 62 -6.76 -0.25 -15.21
N ASP A 63 -6.77 -0.62 -16.47
CA ASP A 63 -7.30 -1.90 -16.94
C ASP A 63 -6.53 -3.11 -16.40
N SER A 64 -5.27 -2.93 -16.00
CA SER A 64 -4.46 -3.99 -15.43
C SER A 64 -4.58 -4.13 -13.92
N TRP A 65 -5.02 -3.08 -13.21
CA TRP A 65 -5.02 -3.04 -11.75
C TRP A 65 -6.40 -2.99 -11.11
N VAL A 66 -7.33 -2.23 -11.68
CA VAL A 66 -8.61 -1.94 -11.05
C VAL A 66 -9.67 -2.95 -11.47
N GLY A 67 -10.42 -3.49 -10.50
CA GLY A 67 -11.47 -4.49 -10.73
C GLY A 67 -10.93 -5.85 -11.16
N LYS A 68 -9.78 -6.26 -10.68
CA LYS A 68 -9.10 -7.53 -11.00
C LYS A 68 -8.98 -8.47 -9.79
N GLU A 69 -9.80 -8.28 -8.77
CA GLU A 69 -9.80 -9.16 -7.60
C GLU A 69 -10.15 -10.61 -7.99
N PRO A 70 -9.57 -11.58 -7.28
CA PRO A 70 -8.61 -11.44 -6.18
C PRO A 70 -7.15 -11.24 -6.62
N GLU A 71 -6.83 -11.36 -7.92
CA GLU A 71 -5.44 -11.33 -8.40
C GLU A 71 -4.77 -9.98 -8.19
N ARG A 72 -5.53 -8.90 -8.32
CA ARG A 72 -5.05 -7.52 -8.05
C ARG A 72 -6.17 -6.69 -7.45
N PHE A 73 -5.79 -5.86 -6.51
CA PHE A 73 -6.64 -4.87 -5.88
C PHE A 73 -5.92 -3.54 -5.78
N TYR A 74 -6.62 -2.47 -6.07
CA TYR A 74 -6.11 -1.11 -5.90
C TYR A 74 -7.22 -0.18 -5.41
N ALA A 75 -6.95 0.58 -4.36
CA ALA A 75 -7.88 1.57 -3.83
C ALA A 75 -7.16 2.80 -3.28
N TYR A 76 -7.78 3.97 -3.42
CA TYR A 76 -7.41 5.14 -2.65
C TYR A 76 -7.89 5.01 -1.21
N VAL A 77 -7.10 5.53 -0.29
CA VAL A 77 -7.51 5.74 1.09
C VAL A 77 -8.16 7.11 1.18
N LYS A 78 -9.44 7.13 1.52
CA LYS A 78 -10.25 8.35 1.62
C LYS A 78 -10.55 8.65 3.08
N ARG A 79 -10.37 9.90 3.49
CA ARG A 79 -10.71 10.37 4.83
C ARG A 79 -12.17 10.83 4.86
N SER A 80 -12.99 10.23 5.74
CA SER A 80 -14.44 10.46 5.75
C SER A 80 -14.82 11.89 6.15
N SER A 81 -14.01 12.57 6.97
CA SER A 81 -14.35 13.90 7.49
C SER A 81 -14.43 15.01 6.43
N ASP A 82 -13.68 14.90 5.35
CA ASP A 82 -13.60 15.90 4.28
C ASP A 82 -13.52 15.31 2.87
N SER A 83 -13.66 13.99 2.77
CA SER A 83 -13.56 13.23 1.53
C SER A 83 -12.20 13.35 0.80
N ALA A 84 -11.14 13.79 1.48
CA ALA A 84 -9.81 13.89 0.90
C ALA A 84 -9.22 12.50 0.64
N TRP A 85 -8.63 12.29 -0.52
CA TRP A 85 -7.76 11.14 -0.78
C TRP A 85 -6.39 11.41 -0.16
N ILE A 86 -5.90 10.47 0.65
CA ILE A 86 -4.72 10.67 1.49
C ILE A 86 -3.58 9.69 1.18
N GLY A 87 -3.80 8.77 0.25
CA GLY A 87 -2.86 7.75 -0.17
C GLY A 87 -3.56 6.64 -0.93
N ASP A 88 -2.85 5.56 -1.17
CA ASP A 88 -3.37 4.32 -1.74
C ASP A 88 -2.93 3.09 -0.99
N VAL A 89 -3.65 2.00 -1.22
CA VAL A 89 -3.29 0.64 -0.82
C VAL A 89 -3.57 -0.31 -1.97
N ASN A 90 -2.77 -1.35 -2.06
CA ASN A 90 -2.95 -2.37 -3.09
C ASN A 90 -2.45 -3.74 -2.63
N PHE A 91 -2.89 -4.78 -3.29
CA PHE A 91 -2.25 -6.09 -3.25
C PHE A 91 -2.31 -6.75 -4.63
N HIS A 92 -1.40 -7.67 -4.88
CA HIS A 92 -1.39 -8.45 -6.11
C HIS A 92 -0.76 -9.82 -5.89
N TYR A 93 -1.24 -10.80 -6.66
CA TYR A 93 -0.66 -12.13 -6.67
C TYR A 93 0.63 -12.15 -7.49
N THR A 94 1.67 -12.74 -6.91
CA THR A 94 2.98 -12.94 -7.56
C THR A 94 3.17 -14.44 -7.84
N PRO A 95 2.95 -14.88 -9.08
CA PRO A 95 2.93 -16.33 -9.41
C PRO A 95 4.25 -17.04 -9.10
N GLU A 96 5.39 -16.36 -9.29
CA GLU A 96 6.73 -16.91 -9.07
C GLU A 96 6.98 -17.26 -7.60
N LYS A 97 6.29 -16.56 -6.70
CA LYS A 97 6.40 -16.73 -5.25
C LYS A 97 5.22 -17.53 -4.65
N ASP A 98 4.15 -17.70 -5.40
CA ASP A 98 2.87 -18.28 -4.94
C ASP A 98 2.31 -17.55 -3.70
N TRP A 99 2.33 -16.21 -3.72
CA TRP A 99 1.76 -15.40 -2.66
C TRP A 99 1.24 -14.04 -3.15
N TRP A 100 0.55 -13.30 -2.27
CA TRP A 100 0.14 -11.91 -2.51
C TRP A 100 1.15 -10.95 -1.88
N ASP A 101 1.74 -10.10 -2.70
CA ASP A 101 2.48 -8.91 -2.27
C ASP A 101 1.52 -7.74 -2.09
N MET A 102 1.91 -6.76 -1.28
CA MET A 102 1.12 -5.56 -1.04
C MET A 102 1.92 -4.27 -1.18
N GLY A 103 1.22 -3.16 -1.36
CA GLY A 103 1.77 -1.81 -1.30
C GLY A 103 0.89 -0.86 -0.50
N ILE A 104 1.51 0.13 0.08
CA ILE A 104 0.85 1.29 0.67
C ILE A 104 1.68 2.53 0.41
N VAL A 105 1.06 3.57 -0.14
CA VAL A 105 1.68 4.89 -0.28
C VAL A 105 0.80 5.92 0.40
N MET A 106 1.35 6.60 1.41
CA MET A 106 0.69 7.76 2.01
C MET A 106 1.18 9.02 1.33
N TYR A 107 0.26 9.82 0.81
CA TYR A 107 0.59 11.12 0.23
C TYR A 107 1.26 12.02 1.27
N ALA A 108 2.40 12.61 0.93
CA ALA A 108 3.30 13.26 1.87
C ALA A 108 2.62 14.25 2.84
N PRO A 109 1.69 15.12 2.41
CA PRO A 109 0.99 16.05 3.32
C PRO A 109 0.19 15.38 4.44
N PHE A 110 -0.08 14.08 4.32
CA PHE A 110 -0.86 13.30 5.30
C PHE A 110 -0.01 12.32 6.13
N ARG A 111 1.30 12.28 5.92
CA ARG A 111 2.21 11.44 6.72
C ARG A 111 2.33 11.94 8.16
N GLY A 112 2.73 11.05 9.06
CA GLY A 112 2.93 11.37 10.48
C GLY A 112 1.65 11.63 11.28
N LYS A 113 0.47 11.44 10.69
CA LYS A 113 -0.83 11.71 11.32
C LYS A 113 -1.56 10.43 11.78
N GLY A 114 -0.91 9.26 11.70
CA GLY A 114 -1.46 8.01 12.19
C GLY A 114 -2.41 7.27 11.22
N TYR A 115 -2.49 7.66 9.95
CA TYR A 115 -3.41 7.05 8.98
C TYR A 115 -2.96 5.70 8.43
N ALA A 116 -1.66 5.42 8.38
CA ALA A 116 -1.14 4.25 7.67
C ALA A 116 -1.60 2.91 8.27
N VAL A 117 -1.62 2.76 9.61
CA VAL A 117 -2.08 1.52 10.25
C VAL A 117 -3.58 1.27 10.01
N PRO A 118 -4.50 2.25 10.21
CA PRO A 118 -5.89 2.06 9.83
C PRO A 118 -6.10 1.75 8.34
N ALA A 119 -5.36 2.40 7.43
CA ALA A 119 -5.42 2.14 6.00
C ALA A 119 -5.01 0.69 5.67
N LEU A 120 -3.91 0.21 6.25
CA LEU A 120 -3.49 -1.19 6.11
C LEU A 120 -4.56 -2.16 6.61
N ARG A 121 -5.18 -1.88 7.75
CA ARG A 121 -6.23 -2.74 8.31
C ARG A 121 -7.47 -2.82 7.42
N LEU A 122 -7.87 -1.71 6.80
CA LEU A 122 -8.97 -1.73 5.82
C LEU A 122 -8.65 -2.61 4.62
N MET A 123 -7.43 -2.50 4.08
CA MET A 123 -6.98 -3.36 2.98
C MET A 123 -6.93 -4.84 3.39
N LEU A 124 -6.40 -5.14 4.59
CA LEU A 124 -6.33 -6.51 5.10
C LEU A 124 -7.72 -7.10 5.37
N ASP A 125 -8.66 -6.30 5.86
CA ASP A 125 -10.06 -6.72 6.01
C ASP A 125 -10.64 -7.14 4.66
N HIS A 126 -10.49 -6.29 3.64
CA HIS A 126 -10.95 -6.60 2.28
C HIS A 126 -10.28 -7.87 1.74
N ALA A 127 -8.96 -7.96 1.81
CA ALA A 127 -8.20 -9.10 1.31
C ALA A 127 -8.62 -10.43 1.98
N PHE A 128 -8.76 -10.44 3.31
CA PHE A 128 -8.98 -11.66 4.07
C PHE A 128 -10.45 -12.05 4.18
N ARG A 129 -11.37 -11.09 4.30
CA ARG A 129 -12.81 -11.36 4.48
C ARG A 129 -13.54 -11.46 3.16
N ASP A 130 -13.27 -10.52 2.23
CA ASP A 130 -14.03 -10.41 0.98
C ASP A 130 -13.38 -11.23 -0.15
N CYS A 131 -12.05 -11.14 -0.31
CA CYS A 131 -11.31 -11.87 -1.35
C CYS A 131 -10.86 -13.28 -0.94
N GLY A 132 -10.93 -13.63 0.35
CA GLY A 132 -10.58 -14.97 0.83
C GLY A 132 -9.08 -15.30 0.77
N ILE A 133 -8.21 -14.30 0.61
CA ILE A 133 -6.75 -14.46 0.61
C ILE A 133 -6.29 -15.06 1.93
N SER A 134 -5.34 -15.99 1.88
CA SER A 134 -4.85 -16.69 3.08
C SER A 134 -3.68 -15.99 3.77
N ARG A 135 -2.84 -15.26 3.01
CA ARG A 135 -1.65 -14.56 3.51
C ARG A 135 -1.22 -13.43 2.58
N ILE A 136 -0.64 -12.40 3.16
CA ILE A 136 -0.09 -11.24 2.44
C ILE A 136 1.34 -11.02 2.93
N HIS A 137 2.24 -10.71 2.00
CA HIS A 137 3.65 -10.45 2.20
C HIS A 137 3.99 -8.99 1.89
N ASN A 138 5.08 -8.51 2.51
CA ASN A 138 5.77 -7.30 2.09
C ASN A 138 7.26 -7.43 2.40
N ASP A 139 8.09 -6.90 1.50
CA ASP A 139 9.53 -6.99 1.57
C ASP A 139 10.14 -5.58 1.65
N PHE A 140 11.11 -5.39 2.54
CA PHE A 140 11.80 -4.11 2.75
C PHE A 140 13.30 -4.27 2.54
N ALA A 141 13.91 -3.46 1.69
CA ALA A 141 15.35 -3.42 1.56
C ALA A 141 15.99 -2.89 2.86
N VAL A 142 16.76 -3.74 3.56
CA VAL A 142 17.34 -3.40 4.87
C VAL A 142 18.26 -2.18 4.77
N ALA A 143 19.01 -2.05 3.66
CA ALA A 143 19.91 -0.92 3.41
C ALA A 143 19.21 0.45 3.37
N ARG A 144 17.90 0.49 3.15
CA ARG A 144 17.11 1.73 3.10
C ARG A 144 16.67 2.23 4.47
N ASN A 145 16.76 1.38 5.49
CA ASN A 145 16.45 1.71 6.89
C ASN A 145 15.05 2.33 7.08
N GLU A 146 14.03 1.75 6.46
CA GLU A 146 12.64 2.22 6.46
C GLU A 146 11.89 1.86 7.75
N ILE A 147 12.45 2.22 8.91
CA ILE A 147 11.95 1.83 10.23
C ILE A 147 10.49 2.20 10.43
N ALA A 148 10.07 3.39 9.97
CA ALA A 148 8.67 3.83 10.12
C ALA A 148 7.69 2.93 9.36
N ALA A 149 8.09 2.43 8.17
CA ALA A 149 7.29 1.48 7.41
C ALA A 149 7.23 0.12 8.10
N TRP A 150 8.37 -0.40 8.59
CA TRP A 150 8.40 -1.66 9.36
C TRP A 150 7.51 -1.61 10.59
N GLU A 151 7.61 -0.52 11.38
CA GLU A 151 6.77 -0.32 12.56
C GLU A 151 5.28 -0.22 12.23
N THR A 152 4.94 0.38 11.09
CA THR A 152 3.57 0.45 10.60
C THR A 152 3.03 -0.95 10.31
N HIS A 153 3.81 -1.80 9.64
CA HIS A 153 3.43 -3.19 9.34
C HIS A 153 3.31 -4.03 10.62
N ARG A 154 4.27 -3.92 11.56
CA ARG A 154 4.16 -4.60 12.87
C ARG A 154 2.88 -4.20 13.62
N LYS A 155 2.55 -2.92 13.66
CA LYS A 155 1.32 -2.41 14.29
C LYS A 155 0.05 -2.87 13.58
N ALA A 156 0.11 -3.13 12.29
CA ALA A 156 -0.99 -3.73 11.52
C ALA A 156 -1.11 -5.24 11.74
N GLY A 157 -0.06 -5.89 12.31
CA GLY A 157 -0.07 -7.30 12.68
C GLY A 157 0.87 -8.19 11.87
N PHE A 158 1.66 -7.61 10.95
CA PHE A 158 2.67 -8.36 10.21
C PHE A 158 3.76 -8.89 11.16
N GLN A 159 4.20 -10.10 10.89
CA GLN A 159 5.31 -10.78 11.58
C GLN A 159 6.54 -10.81 10.68
N GLU A 160 7.71 -10.64 11.28
CA GLU A 160 8.98 -10.78 10.58
C GLU A 160 9.30 -12.26 10.36
N LEU A 161 9.63 -12.62 9.13
CA LEU A 161 10.08 -13.97 8.78
C LEU A 161 11.62 -14.09 8.81
N GLY A 162 12.32 -12.96 8.68
CA GLY A 162 13.77 -12.89 8.67
C GLY A 162 14.31 -12.00 7.55
N VAL A 163 15.63 -11.97 7.43
CA VAL A 163 16.33 -11.20 6.40
C VAL A 163 17.01 -12.19 5.44
N GLU A 164 16.70 -12.06 4.16
CA GLU A 164 17.30 -12.85 3.09
C GLU A 164 17.69 -11.93 1.93
N ASN A 165 18.87 -12.12 1.36
CA ASN A 165 19.40 -11.33 0.22
C ASN A 165 19.31 -9.80 0.41
N GLY A 166 19.39 -9.33 1.66
CA GLY A 166 19.32 -7.90 1.99
C GLY A 166 17.90 -7.34 2.13
N PHE A 167 16.88 -8.21 2.10
CA PHE A 167 15.49 -7.84 2.33
C PHE A 167 14.95 -8.41 3.64
N LEU A 168 14.28 -7.59 4.43
CA LEU A 168 13.46 -8.01 5.55
C LEU A 168 12.11 -8.46 4.99
N HIS A 169 11.78 -9.72 5.17
CA HIS A 169 10.51 -10.31 4.77
C HIS A 169 9.51 -10.24 5.91
N MET A 170 8.33 -9.76 5.64
CA MET A 170 7.22 -9.69 6.58
C MET A 170 5.97 -10.35 6.00
N MET A 171 5.17 -10.96 6.85
CA MET A 171 3.95 -11.64 6.43
C MET A 171 2.86 -11.49 7.50
N ILE A 172 1.61 -11.48 7.06
CA ILE A 172 0.44 -11.67 7.91
C ILE A 172 -0.46 -12.74 7.31
N THR A 173 -0.96 -13.66 8.15
CA THR A 173 -1.96 -14.65 7.73
C THR A 173 -3.36 -14.18 8.11
N ARG A 174 -4.36 -14.71 7.39
CA ARG A 174 -5.77 -14.47 7.68
C ARG A 174 -6.12 -14.86 9.13
N GLU A 175 -5.65 -16.02 9.60
CA GLU A 175 -5.92 -16.50 10.95
C GLU A 175 -5.38 -15.52 11.99
N ALA A 176 -4.11 -15.12 11.87
CA ALA A 176 -3.48 -14.19 12.81
C ALA A 176 -4.19 -12.83 12.82
N TYR A 177 -4.62 -12.34 11.66
CA TYR A 177 -5.38 -11.11 11.55
C TYR A 177 -6.74 -11.18 12.24
N LEU A 178 -7.52 -12.25 11.97
CA LEU A 178 -8.84 -12.43 12.58
C LEU A 178 -8.78 -12.64 14.10
N GLU A 179 -7.72 -13.31 14.60
CA GLU A 179 -7.49 -13.42 16.05
C GLU A 179 -7.19 -12.06 16.70
N GLN A 180 -6.44 -11.19 16.03
CA GLN A 180 -6.19 -9.84 16.54
C GLN A 180 -7.46 -9.01 16.62
N CYS A 181 -8.32 -9.09 15.60
CA CYS A 181 -9.59 -8.38 15.57
C CYS A 181 -10.51 -8.81 16.73
N SER A 182 -10.57 -10.13 17.03
CA SER A 182 -11.41 -10.67 18.10
C SER A 182 -10.95 -10.34 19.52
N ARG A 183 -9.73 -9.83 19.71
CA ARG A 183 -9.20 -9.42 21.04
C ARG A 183 -9.47 -7.95 21.36
N VAL A 184 -9.93 -7.18 20.39
CA VAL A 184 -10.18 -5.73 20.52
C VAL A 184 -11.65 -5.43 20.81
N ASP A 185 -12.54 -6.40 20.55
CA ASP A 185 -13.96 -6.39 20.91
C ASP A 185 -14.17 -6.89 22.37
#